data_d9edfa1b72a95268525de53222ae64fc
#
_entry.id   d9edfa1b72a95268525de53222ae64fc
#
_cell.length_a   1.000
_cell.length_b   1.000
_cell.length_c   1.000
_cell.angle_alpha   90.00
_cell.angle_beta   90.00
_cell.angle_gamma   90.00
#
_symmetry.space_group_name_H-M   'P 1'
#
loop_
_entity.id
_entity.type
_entity.pdbx_description
1 polymer ?
#
loop_
_entity_poly.entity_id
_entity_poly.type
_entity_poly.pdbx_seq_one_letter_code
_entity_poly.pdbx_strand_id
1 'polypeptide(L)'
;MVADRRLIAYAQLGLGNRMRVILSSLAYARSQNRDLEYVWDSSVGMKPALTDLWRFPYRRVSPLRSRLLQLTGHGYLKDRIAEWPSDVDRKPLIQVKTVHALKDAAGEPIDWGPQLRELETTPAVQDRVFRIWNDRLAGRPYIGVQIRAHDAHPKTVEASPVEWFIGRMQELRADNPDVEFFLSSDSEAATKQVIDAVGPVAVQTDIGDYHTTKRVQAAVADLYLLGGAAGVLGPYWSSFVPIARRLADDAIVVEDSRNDHRLSAVGLEGPSVADPLRPWERMNDRADSA
;
A
#
# COMPACT_ATOMS: atom_id res chain seq x y z
N MET A 1 -8.49 25.33 29.62
CA MET A 1 -8.96 24.71 28.38
C MET A 1 -7.75 24.55 27.49
N VAL A 2 -7.31 23.31 27.24
CA VAL A 2 -6.25 23.04 26.26
C VAL A 2 -6.84 23.43 24.91
N ALA A 3 -6.18 24.35 24.19
CA ALA A 3 -6.63 24.73 22.87
C ALA A 3 -6.71 23.50 21.98
N ASP A 4 -7.82 23.34 21.27
CA ASP A 4 -8.13 22.24 20.36
C ASP A 4 -7.09 22.24 19.21
N ARG A 5 -6.01 21.47 19.39
CA ARG A 5 -4.87 21.42 18.46
C ARG A 5 -5.19 20.45 17.34
N ARG A 6 -5.18 20.91 16.10
CA ARG A 6 -5.60 20.11 14.95
C ARG A 6 -4.51 20.03 13.87
N LEU A 7 -4.51 18.90 13.17
CA LEU A 7 -3.72 18.68 11.96
C LEU A 7 -4.68 18.29 10.82
N ILE A 8 -4.63 19.02 9.71
CA ILE A 8 -5.36 18.65 8.48
C ILE A 8 -4.37 18.08 7.47
N ALA A 9 -4.54 16.81 7.15
CA ALA A 9 -3.76 16.13 6.11
C ALA A 9 -4.48 16.20 4.76
N TYR A 10 -3.92 16.89 3.77
CA TYR A 10 -4.45 16.93 2.41
C TYR A 10 -3.67 15.98 1.51
N ALA A 11 -4.25 14.82 1.26
CA ALA A 11 -3.65 13.76 0.46
C ALA A 11 -4.04 13.86 -1.02
N GLN A 12 -3.06 13.67 -1.91
CA GLN A 12 -3.22 13.81 -3.36
C GLN A 12 -2.66 12.61 -4.13
N LEU A 13 -2.97 12.56 -5.43
CA LEU A 13 -2.53 11.55 -6.39
C LEU A 13 -3.10 10.13 -6.09
N GLY A 14 -2.36 9.09 -6.46
CA GLY A 14 -2.77 7.70 -6.33
C GLY A 14 -2.82 7.19 -4.88
N LEU A 15 -3.39 6.00 -4.70
CA LEU A 15 -3.65 5.37 -3.40
C LEU A 15 -2.42 5.37 -2.49
N GLY A 16 -1.26 4.92 -2.99
CA GLY A 16 -0.04 4.82 -2.21
C GLY A 16 0.44 6.16 -1.66
N ASN A 17 0.35 7.24 -2.46
CA ASN A 17 0.71 8.57 -1.99
C ASN A 17 -0.26 9.06 -0.91
N ARG A 18 -1.56 8.82 -1.10
CA ARG A 18 -2.59 9.22 -0.12
C ARG A 18 -2.42 8.51 1.20
N MET A 19 -2.16 7.19 1.17
CA MET A 19 -1.96 6.40 2.39
C MET A 19 -0.76 6.89 3.18
N ARG A 20 0.40 7.09 2.53
CA ARG A 20 1.59 7.59 3.25
C ARG A 20 1.38 8.96 3.91
N VAL A 21 0.63 9.87 3.24
CA VAL A 21 0.33 11.20 3.80
C VAL A 21 -0.61 11.09 4.98
N ILE A 22 -1.72 10.37 4.84
CA ILE A 22 -2.73 10.25 5.90
C ILE A 22 -2.14 9.55 7.12
N LEU A 23 -1.43 8.44 6.93
CA LEU A 23 -0.94 7.63 8.04
C LEU A 23 0.27 8.25 8.74
N SER A 24 1.19 8.86 8.01
CA SER A 24 2.27 9.62 8.65
C SER A 24 1.75 10.87 9.38
N SER A 25 0.69 11.50 8.85
CA SER A 25 0.01 12.59 9.56
C SER A 25 -0.71 12.09 10.82
N LEU A 26 -1.29 10.88 10.80
CA LEU A 26 -1.88 10.28 11.99
C LEU A 26 -0.84 9.99 13.06
N ALA A 27 0.31 9.40 12.66
CA ALA A 27 1.42 9.16 13.57
C ALA A 27 1.93 10.46 14.20
N TYR A 28 2.15 11.50 13.38
CA TYR A 28 2.54 12.82 13.87
C TYR A 28 1.49 13.44 14.78
N ALA A 29 0.22 13.42 14.39
CA ALA A 29 -0.86 14.00 15.20
C ALA A 29 -0.93 13.36 16.59
N ARG A 30 -0.81 12.03 16.65
CA ARG A 30 -0.75 11.29 17.94
C ARG A 30 0.46 11.70 18.79
N SER A 31 1.65 11.79 18.20
CA SER A 31 2.87 12.19 18.92
C SER A 31 2.80 13.61 19.47
N GLN A 32 2.04 14.49 18.81
CA GLN A 32 1.90 15.90 19.18
C GLN A 32 0.59 16.21 19.91
N ASN A 33 -0.19 15.21 20.28
CA ASN A 33 -1.50 15.36 20.91
C ASN A 33 -2.41 16.35 20.14
N ARG A 34 -2.58 16.06 18.82
CA ARG A 34 -3.44 16.80 17.91
C ARG A 34 -4.55 15.91 17.37
N ASP A 35 -5.71 16.48 17.15
CA ASP A 35 -6.79 15.83 16.43
C ASP A 35 -6.47 15.81 14.94
N LEU A 36 -6.53 14.61 14.32
CA LEU A 36 -6.40 14.49 12.88
C LEU A 36 -7.73 14.80 12.18
N GLU A 37 -7.66 15.68 11.20
CA GLU A 37 -8.67 15.84 10.15
C GLU A 37 -8.02 15.55 8.80
N TYR A 38 -8.79 15.13 7.76
CA TYR A 38 -8.20 14.84 6.48
C TYR A 38 -9.02 15.34 5.30
N VAL A 39 -8.35 15.68 4.22
CA VAL A 39 -8.93 15.96 2.91
C VAL A 39 -8.61 14.81 1.98
N TRP A 40 -9.67 14.17 1.48
CA TRP A 40 -9.59 13.14 0.46
C TRP A 40 -10.32 13.64 -0.77
N ASP A 41 -9.55 14.15 -1.73
CA ASP A 41 -10.10 14.76 -2.93
C ASP A 41 -10.44 13.68 -3.96
N SER A 42 -11.73 13.42 -4.11
CA SER A 42 -12.23 12.42 -5.08
C SER A 42 -12.43 12.99 -6.48
N SER A 43 -12.16 14.28 -6.70
CA SER A 43 -12.37 14.95 -8.00
C SER A 43 -11.25 14.64 -9.01
N VAL A 44 -10.07 14.20 -8.53
CA VAL A 44 -8.91 13.96 -9.38
C VAL A 44 -8.40 12.52 -9.19
N GLY A 45 -8.61 11.69 -10.20
CA GLY A 45 -7.93 10.40 -10.36
C GLY A 45 -8.26 9.29 -9.35
N MET A 46 -9.16 9.52 -8.39
CA MET A 46 -9.58 8.51 -7.41
C MET A 46 -11.00 8.79 -6.93
N LYS A 47 -11.97 8.03 -7.43
CA LYS A 47 -13.40 8.20 -7.10
C LYS A 47 -13.77 7.74 -5.69
N PRO A 48 -13.29 6.57 -5.16
CA PRO A 48 -13.71 6.09 -3.86
C PRO A 48 -13.28 7.01 -2.72
N ALA A 49 -14.11 7.09 -1.69
CA ALA A 49 -13.73 7.67 -0.41
C ALA A 49 -12.77 6.73 0.34
N LEU A 50 -12.02 7.27 1.30
CA LEU A 50 -11.17 6.43 2.16
C LEU A 50 -12.00 5.40 2.94
N THR A 51 -13.22 5.79 3.35
CA THR A 51 -14.17 4.93 4.06
C THR A 51 -14.82 3.84 3.20
N ASP A 52 -14.66 3.86 1.88
CA ASP A 52 -15.05 2.75 1.01
C ASP A 52 -14.02 1.61 1.03
N LEU A 53 -12.84 1.87 1.59
CA LEU A 53 -11.68 0.99 1.60
C LEU A 53 -11.36 0.48 3.01
N TRP A 54 -11.34 1.38 4.00
CA TRP A 54 -11.06 1.10 5.40
C TRP A 54 -12.03 1.81 6.35
N ARG A 55 -12.22 1.29 7.53
CA ARG A 55 -12.81 2.02 8.64
C ARG A 55 -11.81 3.07 9.09
N PHE A 56 -12.20 4.34 8.97
CA PHE A 56 -11.35 5.46 9.32
C PHE A 56 -12.16 6.51 10.09
N PRO A 57 -12.10 6.53 11.43
CA PRO A 57 -13.03 7.30 12.28
C PRO A 57 -12.72 8.79 12.36
N TYR A 58 -11.76 9.28 11.57
CA TYR A 58 -11.34 10.68 11.61
C TYR A 58 -12.22 11.56 10.73
N ARG A 59 -12.28 12.83 11.07
CA ARG A 59 -13.14 13.79 10.39
C ARG A 59 -12.63 14.16 9.00
N ARG A 60 -13.48 13.98 8.00
CA ARG A 60 -13.21 14.44 6.63
C ARG A 60 -13.54 15.95 6.51
N VAL A 61 -12.62 16.69 5.89
CA VAL A 61 -12.77 18.12 5.55
C VAL A 61 -12.91 18.24 4.04
N SER A 62 -13.84 19.09 3.57
CA SER A 62 -13.97 19.34 2.13
C SER A 62 -12.79 20.17 1.60
N PRO A 63 -12.41 20.01 0.30
CA PRO A 63 -11.37 20.83 -0.31
C PRO A 63 -11.63 22.32 -0.20
N LEU A 64 -12.89 22.76 -0.29
CA LEU A 64 -13.28 24.17 -0.15
C LEU A 64 -13.01 24.67 1.27
N ARG A 65 -13.44 23.94 2.29
CA ARG A 65 -13.18 24.31 3.70
C ARG A 65 -11.67 24.35 3.98
N SER A 66 -10.92 23.41 3.46
CA SER A 66 -9.46 23.39 3.56
C SER A 66 -8.84 24.69 2.98
N ARG A 67 -9.30 25.14 1.80
CA ARG A 67 -8.84 26.38 1.18
C ARG A 67 -9.19 27.61 2.03
N LEU A 68 -10.40 27.69 2.58
CA LEU A 68 -10.81 28.81 3.43
C LEU A 68 -9.96 28.88 4.71
N LEU A 69 -9.62 27.74 5.31
CA LEU A 69 -8.77 27.69 6.49
C LEU A 69 -7.34 28.17 6.22
N GLN A 70 -6.83 28.05 4.98
CA GLN A 70 -5.53 28.62 4.61
C GLN A 70 -5.48 30.15 4.71
N LEU A 71 -6.62 30.81 4.56
CA LEU A 71 -6.72 32.28 4.65
C LEU A 71 -6.69 32.79 6.10
N THR A 72 -6.79 31.90 7.09
CA THR A 72 -6.88 32.29 8.51
C THR A 72 -5.51 32.38 9.20
N GLY A 73 -4.41 32.38 8.46
CA GLY A 73 -3.05 32.57 9.01
C GLY A 73 -2.50 31.43 9.83
N HIS A 74 -3.13 30.25 9.77
CA HIS A 74 -2.62 29.02 10.40
C HIS A 74 -1.45 28.43 9.62
N GLY A 75 -0.67 27.56 10.25
CA GLY A 75 0.47 26.91 9.61
C GLY A 75 0.03 26.08 8.39
N TYR A 76 0.45 26.48 7.20
CA TYR A 76 0.19 25.76 5.95
C TYR A 76 1.50 25.34 5.33
N LEU A 77 1.64 24.02 5.13
CA LEU A 77 2.81 23.39 4.56
C LEU A 77 2.41 22.71 3.25
N LYS A 78 3.06 23.11 2.16
CA LYS A 78 2.78 22.60 0.83
C LYS A 78 4.01 21.88 0.25
N ASP A 79 3.74 20.78 -0.42
CA ASP A 79 4.66 19.98 -1.21
C ASP A 79 5.80 19.33 -0.41
N ARG A 80 7.04 19.65 -0.60
CA ARG A 80 8.16 18.95 0.04
C ARG A 80 8.39 19.51 1.44
N ILE A 81 7.91 18.79 2.45
CA ILE A 81 8.23 19.13 3.83
C ILE A 81 9.65 18.62 4.09
N ALA A 82 10.62 19.46 3.81
CA ALA A 82 12.01 19.19 4.20
C ALA A 82 12.19 19.45 5.69
N GLU A 83 11.54 20.51 6.21
CA GLU A 83 11.68 20.93 7.61
C GLU A 83 10.37 21.52 8.13
N TRP A 84 10.05 21.24 9.37
CA TRP A 84 8.96 21.88 10.07
C TRP A 84 9.40 23.29 10.49
N PRO A 85 8.54 24.32 10.34
CA PRO A 85 8.81 25.63 10.92
C PRO A 85 9.03 25.52 12.42
N SER A 86 9.99 26.26 12.98
CA SER A 86 10.32 26.21 14.41
C SER A 86 9.17 26.55 15.35
N ASP A 87 8.13 27.23 14.84
CA ASP A 87 6.94 27.61 15.59
C ASP A 87 5.74 26.69 15.35
N VAL A 88 5.91 25.61 14.57
CA VAL A 88 4.80 24.70 14.18
C VAL A 88 4.05 24.14 15.38
N ASP A 89 4.79 23.82 16.44
CA ASP A 89 4.19 23.25 17.66
C ASP A 89 3.34 24.22 18.44
N ARG A 90 3.51 25.52 18.22
CA ARG A 90 2.68 26.58 18.83
C ARG A 90 1.41 26.87 18.05
N LYS A 91 1.29 26.39 16.80
CA LYS A 91 0.11 26.65 15.96
C LYS A 91 -1.06 25.77 16.42
N PRO A 92 -2.25 26.35 16.68
CA PRO A 92 -3.42 25.54 17.03
C PRO A 92 -3.92 24.70 15.86
N LEU A 93 -3.73 25.15 14.62
CA LEU A 93 -4.06 24.43 13.41
C LEU A 93 -2.85 24.39 12.47
N ILE A 94 -2.53 23.16 12.04
CA ILE A 94 -1.55 22.90 10.98
C ILE A 94 -2.29 22.25 9.82
N GLN A 95 -1.98 22.66 8.61
CA GLN A 95 -2.46 22.00 7.41
C GLN A 95 -1.30 21.60 6.52
N VAL A 96 -1.27 20.33 6.14
CA VAL A 96 -0.23 19.75 5.30
C VAL A 96 -0.83 19.27 3.99
N LYS A 97 -0.31 19.77 2.86
CA LYS A 97 -0.66 19.32 1.52
C LYS A 97 0.58 18.79 0.81
N THR A 98 0.69 17.47 0.71
CA THR A 98 1.86 16.80 0.15
C THR A 98 1.50 15.49 -0.52
N VAL A 99 2.48 14.86 -1.17
CA VAL A 99 2.43 13.49 -1.70
C VAL A 99 3.44 12.56 -1.02
N HIS A 100 4.22 13.12 -0.09
CA HIS A 100 5.26 12.41 0.65
C HIS A 100 4.81 12.09 2.08
N ALA A 101 5.41 11.07 2.70
CA ALA A 101 5.27 10.90 4.15
C ALA A 101 5.83 12.13 4.89
N LEU A 102 5.22 12.46 6.01
CA LEU A 102 5.73 13.51 6.88
C LEU A 102 7.09 13.08 7.47
N LYS A 103 7.87 14.08 7.79
CA LYS A 103 9.13 13.94 8.53
C LYS A 103 8.94 14.41 9.96
N ASP A 104 9.74 13.92 10.87
CA ASP A 104 9.79 14.42 12.24
C ASP A 104 10.61 15.73 12.35
N ALA A 105 10.82 16.21 13.57
CA ALA A 105 11.59 17.42 13.83
C ALA A 105 13.10 17.27 13.50
N ALA A 106 13.61 16.04 13.44
CA ALA A 106 14.99 15.74 13.04
C ALA A 106 15.15 15.62 11.51
N GLY A 107 14.03 15.69 10.76
CA GLY A 107 14.02 15.55 9.31
C GLY A 107 13.95 14.10 8.83
N GLU A 108 13.75 13.13 9.74
CA GLU A 108 13.61 11.73 9.41
C GLU A 108 12.18 11.37 9.03
N PRO A 109 11.97 10.46 8.06
CA PRO A 109 10.65 10.00 7.69
C PRO A 109 9.94 9.36 8.89
N ILE A 110 8.74 9.82 9.20
CA ILE A 110 7.90 9.23 10.25
C ILE A 110 7.50 7.82 9.82
N ASP A 111 7.74 6.83 10.68
CA ASP A 111 7.20 5.51 10.48
C ASP A 111 5.67 5.52 10.69
N TRP A 112 4.97 5.03 9.69
CA TRP A 112 3.51 4.92 9.65
C TRP A 112 3.04 3.48 9.45
N GLY A 113 3.94 2.52 9.53
CA GLY A 113 3.63 1.08 9.47
C GLY A 113 2.62 0.65 10.55
N PRO A 114 2.81 1.02 11.83
CA PRO A 114 1.84 0.71 12.87
C PRO A 114 0.43 1.21 12.54
N GLN A 115 0.29 2.46 12.06
CA GLN A 115 -1.01 3.04 11.70
C GLN A 115 -1.65 2.33 10.50
N LEU A 116 -0.85 1.81 9.58
CA LEU A 116 -1.35 1.01 8.46
C LEU A 116 -1.92 -0.33 8.94
N ARG A 117 -1.25 -0.99 9.87
CA ARG A 117 -1.67 -2.27 10.44
C ARG A 117 -2.88 -2.17 11.37
N GLU A 118 -3.15 -1.00 11.94
CA GLU A 118 -4.36 -0.72 12.71
C GLU A 118 -5.63 -0.55 11.84
N LEU A 119 -5.48 -0.37 10.53
CA LEU A 119 -6.63 -0.15 9.64
C LEU A 119 -7.45 -1.42 9.45
N GLU A 120 -8.73 -1.35 9.77
CA GLU A 120 -9.69 -2.39 9.43
C GLU A 120 -10.23 -2.17 8.01
N THR A 121 -10.08 -3.15 7.14
CA THR A 121 -10.66 -3.12 5.80
C THR A 121 -12.19 -3.22 5.85
N THR A 122 -12.85 -2.62 4.85
CA THR A 122 -14.30 -2.78 4.69
C THR A 122 -14.66 -4.21 4.28
N PRO A 123 -15.90 -4.68 4.55
CA PRO A 123 -16.35 -6.00 4.13
C PRO A 123 -16.13 -6.28 2.65
N ALA A 124 -16.34 -5.29 1.78
CA ALA A 124 -16.13 -5.43 0.34
C ALA A 124 -14.67 -5.73 -0.04
N VAL A 125 -13.70 -5.23 0.73
CA VAL A 125 -12.27 -5.55 0.56
C VAL A 125 -11.97 -6.92 1.16
N GLN A 126 -12.50 -7.23 2.35
CA GLN A 126 -12.32 -8.53 3.01
C GLN A 126 -12.82 -9.68 2.14
N ASP A 127 -14.01 -9.55 1.56
CA ASP A 127 -14.59 -10.56 0.66
C ASP A 127 -13.67 -10.86 -0.53
N ARG A 128 -12.98 -9.83 -1.06
CA ARG A 128 -12.02 -9.99 -2.16
C ARG A 128 -10.77 -10.73 -1.72
N VAL A 129 -10.22 -10.37 -0.55
CA VAL A 129 -9.05 -11.05 0.02
C VAL A 129 -9.36 -12.51 0.25
N PHE A 130 -10.45 -12.81 1.00
CA PHE A 130 -10.80 -14.19 1.35
C PHE A 130 -11.21 -15.04 0.15
N ARG A 131 -11.80 -14.46 -0.90
CA ARG A 131 -12.12 -15.20 -2.13
C ARG A 131 -10.85 -15.78 -2.75
N ILE A 132 -9.84 -14.96 -3.01
CA ILE A 132 -8.58 -15.43 -3.61
C ILE A 132 -7.82 -16.34 -2.64
N TRP A 133 -7.77 -15.95 -1.36
CA TRP A 133 -7.09 -16.72 -0.33
C TRP A 133 -7.64 -18.14 -0.23
N ASN A 134 -8.94 -18.29 -0.03
CA ASN A 134 -9.58 -19.60 0.17
C ASN A 134 -9.53 -20.47 -1.10
N ASP A 135 -9.66 -19.86 -2.28
CA ASP A 135 -9.68 -20.59 -3.53
C ASP A 135 -8.30 -21.13 -3.95
N ARG A 136 -7.22 -20.39 -3.65
CA ARG A 136 -5.91 -20.68 -4.26
C ARG A 136 -4.72 -20.66 -3.31
N LEU A 137 -4.71 -19.82 -2.28
CA LEU A 137 -3.50 -19.48 -1.52
C LEU A 137 -3.46 -20.10 -0.12
N ALA A 138 -4.60 -20.38 0.50
CA ALA A 138 -4.67 -20.94 1.84
C ALA A 138 -3.96 -22.30 1.91
N GLY A 139 -3.07 -22.46 2.88
CA GLY A 139 -2.32 -23.71 3.09
C GLY A 139 -1.21 -23.97 2.08
N ARG A 140 -0.91 -23.02 1.18
CA ARG A 140 0.12 -23.16 0.14
C ARG A 140 1.21 -22.11 0.26
N PRO A 141 2.46 -22.42 -0.08
CA PRO A 141 3.46 -21.39 -0.29
C PRO A 141 3.13 -20.60 -1.55
N TYR A 142 3.26 -19.27 -1.50
CA TYR A 142 3.09 -18.47 -2.69
C TYR A 142 4.01 -17.26 -2.71
N ILE A 143 4.28 -16.78 -3.91
CA ILE A 143 5.04 -15.56 -4.18
C ILE A 143 4.10 -14.52 -4.79
N GLY A 144 4.10 -13.33 -4.22
CA GLY A 144 3.39 -12.19 -4.78
C GLY A 144 4.11 -11.64 -6.01
N VAL A 145 3.36 -11.25 -7.04
CA VAL A 145 3.90 -10.64 -8.26
C VAL A 145 3.11 -9.36 -8.53
N GLN A 146 3.76 -8.21 -8.47
CA GLN A 146 3.13 -6.94 -8.79
C GLN A 146 3.68 -6.39 -10.09
N ILE A 147 2.85 -6.30 -11.12
CA ILE A 147 3.21 -5.78 -12.44
C ILE A 147 2.54 -4.42 -12.67
N ARG A 148 3.33 -3.48 -13.14
CA ARG A 148 2.85 -2.16 -13.51
C ARG A 148 3.12 -1.93 -15.00
N ALA A 149 2.15 -2.27 -15.82
CA ALA A 149 2.24 -2.27 -17.28
C ALA A 149 1.25 -1.32 -17.97
N HIS A 150 0.57 -0.43 -17.22
CA HIS A 150 -0.33 0.55 -17.81
C HIS A 150 0.46 1.65 -18.53
N ASP A 151 0.01 2.05 -19.73
CA ASP A 151 0.66 3.04 -20.62
C ASP A 151 0.93 4.41 -19.95
N ALA A 152 0.21 4.74 -18.89
CA ALA A 152 0.46 5.96 -18.11
C ALA A 152 1.83 5.97 -17.38
N HIS A 153 2.56 4.84 -17.35
CA HIS A 153 3.80 4.68 -16.59
C HIS A 153 4.98 4.13 -17.43
N PRO A 154 5.33 4.76 -18.56
CA PRO A 154 6.30 4.20 -19.51
C PRO A 154 7.67 3.92 -18.89
N LYS A 155 8.16 4.78 -18.00
CA LYS A 155 9.45 4.59 -17.32
C LYS A 155 9.46 3.36 -16.40
N THR A 156 8.32 3.03 -15.79
CA THR A 156 8.20 1.83 -14.93
C THR A 156 8.17 0.58 -15.80
N VAL A 157 7.44 0.62 -16.92
CA VAL A 157 7.38 -0.48 -17.90
C VAL A 157 8.76 -0.77 -18.48
N GLU A 158 9.49 0.27 -18.88
CA GLU A 158 10.86 0.14 -19.40
C GLU A 158 11.83 -0.44 -18.36
N ALA A 159 11.71 0.01 -17.10
CA ALA A 159 12.58 -0.45 -16.01
C ALA A 159 12.27 -1.88 -15.55
N SER A 160 11.03 -2.33 -15.70
CA SER A 160 10.57 -3.65 -15.25
C SER A 160 9.59 -4.23 -16.26
N PRO A 161 10.09 -4.74 -17.41
CA PRO A 161 9.26 -5.29 -18.47
C PRO A 161 8.58 -6.59 -18.02
N VAL A 162 7.43 -6.91 -18.61
CA VAL A 162 6.63 -8.11 -18.26
C VAL A 162 7.44 -9.40 -18.48
N GLU A 163 8.31 -9.42 -19.48
CA GLU A 163 9.19 -10.54 -19.81
C GLU A 163 10.14 -10.89 -18.66
N TRP A 164 10.62 -9.88 -17.92
CA TRP A 164 11.45 -10.11 -16.73
C TRP A 164 10.68 -10.88 -15.65
N PHE A 165 9.43 -10.48 -15.37
CA PHE A 165 8.58 -11.19 -14.41
C PHE A 165 8.31 -12.63 -14.86
N ILE A 166 7.98 -12.83 -16.14
CA ILE A 166 7.74 -14.17 -16.72
C ILE A 166 8.95 -15.06 -16.51
N GLY A 167 10.16 -14.58 -16.88
CA GLY A 167 11.40 -15.35 -16.71
C GLY A 167 11.64 -15.74 -15.26
N ARG A 168 11.48 -14.78 -14.32
CA ARG A 168 11.66 -15.06 -12.90
C ARG A 168 10.62 -16.04 -12.32
N MET A 169 9.37 -15.91 -12.73
CA MET A 169 8.32 -16.85 -12.31
C MET A 169 8.58 -18.27 -12.82
N GLN A 170 9.09 -18.40 -14.06
CA GLN A 170 9.46 -19.70 -14.62
C GLN A 170 10.65 -20.33 -13.87
N GLU A 171 11.68 -19.56 -13.52
CA GLU A 171 12.81 -20.01 -12.71
C GLU A 171 12.34 -20.49 -11.32
N LEU A 172 11.52 -19.69 -10.63
CA LEU A 172 10.98 -20.04 -9.31
C LEU A 172 10.11 -21.31 -9.34
N ARG A 173 9.33 -21.50 -10.42
CA ARG A 173 8.52 -22.71 -10.60
C ARG A 173 9.38 -23.93 -10.97
N ALA A 174 10.50 -23.73 -11.62
CA ALA A 174 11.46 -24.82 -11.86
C ALA A 174 12.11 -25.29 -10.55
N ASP A 175 12.38 -24.37 -9.61
CA ASP A 175 12.92 -24.67 -8.29
C ASP A 175 11.88 -25.34 -7.37
N ASN A 176 10.61 -24.93 -7.46
CA ASN A 176 9.49 -25.51 -6.71
C ASN A 176 8.23 -25.56 -7.60
N PRO A 177 7.90 -26.72 -8.20
CA PRO A 177 6.74 -26.88 -9.07
C PRO A 177 5.39 -26.58 -8.40
N ASP A 178 5.32 -26.71 -7.07
CA ASP A 178 4.11 -26.49 -6.29
C ASP A 178 3.92 -25.03 -5.84
N VAL A 179 4.90 -24.16 -6.12
CA VAL A 179 4.78 -22.73 -5.75
C VAL A 179 3.62 -22.09 -6.51
N GLU A 180 2.73 -21.47 -5.78
CA GLU A 180 1.65 -20.64 -6.35
C GLU A 180 2.13 -19.20 -6.51
N PHE A 181 1.58 -18.49 -7.48
CA PHE A 181 1.80 -17.06 -7.66
C PHE A 181 0.50 -16.30 -7.47
N PHE A 182 0.57 -15.22 -6.71
CA PHE A 182 -0.50 -14.23 -6.67
C PHE A 182 -0.11 -13.04 -7.55
N LEU A 183 -0.88 -12.81 -8.62
CA LEU A 183 -0.62 -11.74 -9.59
C LEU A 183 -1.52 -10.52 -9.34
N SER A 184 -0.91 -9.38 -9.05
CA SER A 184 -1.51 -8.05 -9.03
C SER A 184 -1.02 -7.26 -10.24
N SER A 185 -1.91 -6.89 -11.15
CA SER A 185 -1.55 -6.15 -12.37
C SER A 185 -2.53 -5.01 -12.65
N ASP A 186 -2.04 -3.90 -13.17
CA ASP A 186 -2.85 -2.79 -13.67
C ASP A 186 -3.20 -2.91 -15.17
N SER A 187 -2.76 -3.99 -15.84
CA SER A 187 -2.96 -4.27 -17.25
C SER A 187 -3.51 -5.68 -17.49
N GLU A 188 -4.66 -5.78 -18.14
CA GLU A 188 -5.24 -7.07 -18.55
C GLU A 188 -4.38 -7.79 -19.58
N ALA A 189 -3.75 -7.03 -20.49
CA ALA A 189 -2.84 -7.59 -21.49
C ALA A 189 -1.63 -8.24 -20.82
N ALA A 190 -1.01 -7.58 -19.84
CA ALA A 190 0.10 -8.15 -19.07
C ALA A 190 -0.35 -9.38 -18.26
N THR A 191 -1.53 -9.35 -17.66
CA THR A 191 -2.10 -10.50 -16.94
C THR A 191 -2.24 -11.70 -17.88
N LYS A 192 -2.81 -11.48 -19.08
CA LYS A 192 -2.96 -12.54 -20.07
C LYS A 192 -1.60 -13.09 -20.52
N GLN A 193 -0.63 -12.21 -20.82
CA GLN A 193 0.72 -12.60 -21.23
C GLN A 193 1.40 -13.49 -20.18
N VAL A 194 1.28 -13.15 -18.90
CA VAL A 194 1.81 -13.96 -17.80
C VAL A 194 1.13 -15.33 -17.75
N ILE A 195 -0.20 -15.38 -17.80
CA ILE A 195 -0.94 -16.65 -17.74
C ILE A 195 -0.60 -17.55 -18.93
N ASP A 196 -0.50 -16.99 -20.13
CA ASP A 196 -0.16 -17.73 -21.35
C ASP A 196 1.27 -18.35 -21.27
N ALA A 197 2.21 -17.64 -20.62
CA ALA A 197 3.62 -18.05 -20.56
C ALA A 197 3.99 -18.90 -19.35
N VAL A 198 3.35 -18.65 -18.20
CA VAL A 198 3.70 -19.31 -16.91
C VAL A 198 2.66 -20.37 -16.54
N GLY A 199 1.44 -20.26 -17.06
CA GLY A 199 0.31 -21.10 -16.67
C GLY A 199 -0.56 -20.43 -15.59
N PRO A 200 -1.48 -21.21 -14.97
CA PRO A 200 -2.44 -20.65 -14.02
C PRO A 200 -1.76 -20.01 -12.81
N VAL A 201 -2.27 -18.83 -12.42
CA VAL A 201 -1.86 -18.08 -11.23
C VAL A 201 -3.10 -17.60 -10.48
N ALA A 202 -2.98 -17.32 -9.19
CA ALA A 202 -4.04 -16.66 -8.43
C ALA A 202 -4.11 -15.18 -8.87
N VAL A 203 -5.26 -14.72 -9.29
CA VAL A 203 -5.50 -13.35 -9.77
C VAL A 203 -6.93 -12.93 -9.46
N GLN A 204 -7.14 -11.66 -9.10
CA GLN A 204 -8.49 -11.14 -8.95
C GLN A 204 -9.20 -11.01 -10.30
N THR A 205 -10.43 -11.48 -10.35
CA THR A 205 -11.36 -11.25 -11.46
C THR A 205 -12.36 -10.16 -11.08
N ASP A 206 -13.09 -9.64 -12.07
CA ASP A 206 -14.16 -8.67 -11.84
C ASP A 206 -13.70 -7.42 -11.04
N ILE A 207 -12.56 -6.87 -11.44
CA ILE A 207 -11.91 -5.75 -10.76
C ILE A 207 -12.50 -4.38 -11.13
N GLY A 208 -13.36 -4.31 -12.15
CA GLY A 208 -13.98 -3.08 -12.63
C GLY A 208 -13.02 -2.16 -13.39
N ASP A 209 -13.58 -1.08 -13.94
CA ASP A 209 -12.83 -0.11 -14.73
C ASP A 209 -11.88 0.73 -13.88
N TYR A 210 -10.89 1.30 -14.55
CA TYR A 210 -9.88 2.16 -13.94
C TYR A 210 -10.52 3.32 -13.15
N HIS A 211 -10.02 3.62 -11.96
CA HIS A 211 -10.52 4.63 -11.01
C HIS A 211 -11.90 4.37 -10.38
N THR A 212 -12.59 3.28 -10.68
CA THR A 212 -13.85 2.95 -9.97
C THR A 212 -13.59 2.49 -8.54
N THR A 213 -14.61 2.58 -7.68
CA THR A 213 -14.54 2.05 -6.31
C THR A 213 -14.16 0.58 -6.29
N LYS A 214 -14.74 -0.20 -7.19
CA LYS A 214 -14.48 -1.63 -7.36
C LYS A 214 -13.01 -1.91 -7.67
N ARG A 215 -12.40 -1.14 -8.59
CA ARG A 215 -10.99 -1.26 -8.95
C ARG A 215 -10.05 -0.93 -7.78
N VAL A 216 -10.36 0.12 -7.03
CA VAL A 216 -9.52 0.52 -5.90
C VAL A 216 -9.68 -0.44 -4.72
N GLN A 217 -10.89 -0.98 -4.49
CA GLN A 217 -11.08 -2.06 -3.50
C GLN A 217 -10.29 -3.31 -3.87
N ALA A 218 -10.25 -3.68 -5.16
CA ALA A 218 -9.41 -4.77 -5.64
C ALA A 218 -7.92 -4.48 -5.37
N ALA A 219 -7.45 -3.27 -5.68
CA ALA A 219 -6.08 -2.87 -5.39
C ALA A 219 -5.73 -2.91 -3.90
N VAL A 220 -6.67 -2.54 -3.01
CA VAL A 220 -6.47 -2.69 -1.56
C VAL A 220 -6.38 -4.17 -1.17
N ALA A 221 -7.24 -5.04 -1.70
CA ALA A 221 -7.15 -6.47 -1.46
C ALA A 221 -5.80 -7.05 -1.94
N ASP A 222 -5.30 -6.58 -3.09
CA ASP A 222 -3.97 -6.95 -3.59
C ASP A 222 -2.85 -6.59 -2.61
N LEU A 223 -2.93 -5.44 -1.89
CA LEU A 223 -1.93 -5.08 -0.88
C LEU A 223 -1.83 -6.12 0.24
N TYR A 224 -2.97 -6.61 0.73
CA TYR A 224 -3.01 -7.62 1.78
C TYR A 224 -2.49 -8.98 1.28
N LEU A 225 -2.88 -9.38 0.08
CA LEU A 225 -2.40 -10.64 -0.52
C LEU A 225 -0.91 -10.57 -0.86
N LEU A 226 -0.39 -9.44 -1.32
CA LEU A 226 1.05 -9.25 -1.50
C LEU A 226 1.79 -9.25 -0.15
N GLY A 227 1.22 -8.61 0.88
CA GLY A 227 1.77 -8.61 2.23
C GLY A 227 1.84 -10.01 2.86
N GLY A 228 0.88 -10.89 2.56
CA GLY A 228 0.84 -12.27 3.04
C GLY A 228 1.75 -13.24 2.28
N ALA A 229 2.38 -12.83 1.19
CA ALA A 229 3.27 -13.68 0.40
C ALA A 229 4.59 -14.00 1.12
N ALA A 230 5.25 -15.08 0.75
CA ALA A 230 6.59 -15.43 1.24
C ALA A 230 7.66 -14.43 0.76
N GLY A 231 7.46 -13.91 -0.45
CA GLY A 231 8.27 -12.85 -1.05
C GLY A 231 7.52 -12.19 -2.19
N VAL A 232 8.02 -11.09 -2.72
CA VAL A 232 7.35 -10.33 -3.79
C VAL A 232 8.31 -10.02 -4.94
N LEU A 233 7.92 -10.37 -6.16
CA LEU A 233 8.47 -9.79 -7.39
C LEU A 233 7.75 -8.47 -7.66
N GLY A 234 8.46 -7.37 -7.66
CA GLY A 234 7.89 -6.04 -7.84
C GLY A 234 8.58 -5.21 -8.90
N PRO A 235 7.92 -4.18 -9.46
CA PRO A 235 8.57 -3.28 -10.38
C PRO A 235 9.49 -2.31 -9.62
N TYR A 236 10.59 -1.96 -10.24
CA TYR A 236 11.59 -1.04 -9.66
C TYR A 236 11.01 0.27 -9.12
N TRP A 237 10.04 0.84 -9.83
CA TRP A 237 9.36 2.07 -9.40
C TRP A 237 7.88 1.82 -9.12
N SER A 238 7.55 1.45 -7.90
CA SER A 238 6.17 1.35 -7.44
C SER A 238 6.06 1.85 -6.01
N SER A 239 5.03 2.63 -5.72
CA SER A 239 4.67 2.96 -4.34
C SER A 239 3.84 1.85 -3.67
N PHE A 240 3.44 0.83 -4.44
CA PHE A 240 2.51 -0.20 -4.02
C PHE A 240 3.21 -1.30 -3.22
N VAL A 241 4.31 -1.83 -3.76
CA VAL A 241 5.12 -2.87 -3.09
C VAL A 241 5.67 -2.39 -1.74
N PRO A 242 6.23 -1.17 -1.59
CA PRO A 242 6.62 -0.67 -0.28
C PRO A 242 5.49 -0.60 0.76
N ILE A 243 4.23 -0.42 0.33
CA ILE A 243 3.09 -0.46 1.26
C ILE A 243 2.80 -1.89 1.69
N ALA A 244 2.76 -2.85 0.75
CA ALA A 244 2.59 -4.26 1.06
C ALA A 244 3.68 -4.76 2.03
N ARG A 245 4.94 -4.35 1.81
CA ARG A 245 6.06 -4.64 2.70
C ARG A 245 5.85 -4.06 4.10
N ARG A 246 5.45 -2.79 4.23
CA ARG A 246 5.11 -2.17 5.53
C ARG A 246 3.93 -2.85 6.22
N LEU A 247 2.95 -3.29 5.44
CA LEU A 247 1.82 -4.05 5.97
C LEU A 247 2.27 -5.38 6.58
N ALA A 248 3.31 -6.00 6.01
CA ALA A 248 3.94 -7.23 6.52
C ALA A 248 5.04 -6.96 7.58
N ASP A 249 5.07 -5.79 8.19
CA ASP A 249 6.10 -5.35 9.14
C ASP A 249 7.54 -5.47 8.62
N ASP A 250 7.71 -5.13 7.35
CA ASP A 250 8.97 -5.23 6.59
C ASP A 250 9.55 -6.66 6.47
N ALA A 251 8.80 -7.70 6.87
CA ALA A 251 9.25 -9.10 6.91
C ALA A 251 9.37 -9.77 5.52
N ILE A 252 8.81 -9.19 4.46
CA ILE A 252 8.88 -9.78 3.11
C ILE A 252 10.08 -9.26 2.33
N VAL A 253 10.77 -10.18 1.66
CA VAL A 253 11.83 -9.86 0.69
C VAL A 253 11.18 -9.42 -0.61
N VAL A 254 11.70 -8.34 -1.19
CA VAL A 254 11.26 -7.82 -2.50
C VAL A 254 12.41 -7.93 -3.48
N GLU A 255 12.19 -8.67 -4.56
CA GLU A 255 13.05 -8.72 -5.73
C GLU A 255 12.48 -7.83 -6.82
N ASP A 256 13.31 -6.98 -7.42
CA ASP A 256 12.98 -6.21 -8.61
C ASP A 256 14.06 -6.37 -9.69
N SER A 257 13.82 -5.83 -10.88
CA SER A 257 14.72 -5.96 -12.03
C SER A 257 16.09 -5.27 -11.87
N ARG A 258 16.33 -4.56 -10.78
CA ARG A 258 17.55 -3.74 -10.56
C ARG A 258 18.23 -3.95 -9.23
N ASN A 259 17.59 -4.61 -8.26
CA ASN A 259 18.22 -4.90 -6.98
C ASN A 259 18.93 -6.27 -6.99
N ASP A 260 19.79 -6.49 -6.00
CA ASP A 260 20.55 -7.74 -5.86
C ASP A 260 19.80 -8.81 -5.05
N HIS A 261 18.59 -8.51 -4.57
CA HIS A 261 17.77 -9.49 -3.87
C HIS A 261 17.28 -10.55 -4.84
N ARG A 262 17.41 -11.82 -4.45
CA ARG A 262 16.89 -12.94 -5.21
C ARG A 262 15.97 -13.78 -4.33
N LEU A 263 14.75 -13.96 -4.80
CA LEU A 263 13.81 -14.87 -4.18
C LEU A 263 14.20 -16.32 -4.54
N SER A 264 13.98 -17.22 -3.60
CA SER A 264 14.10 -18.66 -3.81
C SER A 264 12.76 -19.31 -3.49
N ALA A 265 12.40 -20.29 -4.28
CA ALA A 265 11.27 -21.17 -4.00
C ALA A 265 11.75 -22.53 -3.41
N VAL A 266 13.06 -22.75 -3.31
CA VAL A 266 13.64 -23.96 -2.70
C VAL A 266 13.34 -23.95 -1.19
N GLY A 267 12.75 -25.05 -0.70
CA GLY A 267 12.39 -25.19 0.72
C GLY A 267 11.23 -24.29 1.18
N LEU A 268 10.53 -23.66 0.26
CA LEU A 268 9.32 -22.90 0.56
C LEU A 268 8.15 -23.87 0.77
N GLU A 269 7.72 -24.03 2.01
CA GLU A 269 6.66 -24.97 2.41
C GLU A 269 5.57 -24.25 3.22
N GLY A 270 4.31 -24.57 2.92
CA GLY A 270 3.16 -24.04 3.65
C GLY A 270 2.93 -22.53 3.49
N PRO A 271 1.91 -21.99 4.15
CA PRO A 271 1.56 -20.57 4.06
C PRO A 271 2.48 -19.70 4.92
N SER A 272 2.78 -18.50 4.45
CA SER A 272 3.58 -17.53 5.21
C SER A 272 2.80 -16.90 6.36
N VAL A 273 1.47 -16.86 6.24
CA VAL A 273 0.55 -16.26 7.22
C VAL A 273 -0.67 -17.15 7.42
N ALA A 274 -1.28 -17.09 8.61
CA ALA A 274 -2.52 -17.81 8.91
C ALA A 274 -3.77 -16.97 8.51
N ASP A 275 -3.69 -15.64 8.65
CA ASP A 275 -4.75 -14.70 8.31
C ASP A 275 -4.23 -13.70 7.26
N PRO A 276 -4.78 -13.69 6.04
CA PRO A 276 -4.35 -12.76 5.00
C PRO A 276 -4.67 -11.29 5.33
N LEU A 277 -5.56 -11.01 6.27
CA LEU A 277 -5.84 -9.65 6.74
C LEU A 277 -4.85 -9.16 7.81
N ARG A 278 -3.99 -10.06 8.30
CA ARG A 278 -2.94 -9.78 9.29
C ARG A 278 -1.57 -10.23 8.79
N PRO A 279 -1.09 -9.69 7.66
CA PRO A 279 0.13 -10.18 7.04
C PRO A 279 1.41 -9.91 7.85
N TRP A 280 1.32 -9.16 8.94
CA TRP A 280 2.41 -8.99 9.92
C TRP A 280 2.49 -10.13 10.96
N GLU A 281 1.45 -10.97 11.08
CA GLU A 281 1.45 -12.15 11.98
C GLU A 281 1.98 -13.36 11.20
N ARG A 282 3.29 -13.43 11.00
CA ARG A 282 3.91 -14.49 10.22
C ARG A 282 4.01 -15.80 11.00
N MET A 283 3.85 -16.93 10.29
CA MET A 283 3.86 -18.25 10.92
C MET A 283 5.26 -18.68 11.39
N ASN A 284 6.30 -18.21 10.72
CA ASN A 284 7.68 -18.58 11.07
C ASN A 284 8.19 -17.89 12.36
N ASP A 285 7.60 -16.78 12.76
CA ASP A 285 7.98 -16.06 13.99
C ASP A 285 7.51 -16.78 15.27
N ARG A 286 6.65 -17.81 15.16
CA ARG A 286 6.15 -18.57 16.30
C ARG A 286 7.05 -19.76 16.70
N ALA A 287 7.99 -20.15 15.85
CA ALA A 287 8.89 -21.27 16.14
C ALA A 287 10.01 -20.90 17.13
N ASP A 288 10.39 -19.60 17.22
CA ASP A 288 11.48 -19.12 18.07
C ASP A 288 11.01 -18.60 19.46
N SER A 289 9.71 -18.67 19.74
CA SER A 289 9.12 -18.16 21.01
C SER A 289 8.49 -19.25 21.91
N ALA A 290 8.78 -20.54 21.66
CA ALA A 290 8.27 -21.67 22.44
C ALA A 290 9.45 -22.42 23.17
#